data_097016743b34535e165f54952e3c93e9
#
_entry.id   097016743b34535e165f54952e3c93e9
#
_cell.length_a   1.000
_cell.length_b   1.000
_cell.length_c   1.000
_cell.angle_alpha   90.00
_cell.angle_beta   90.00
_cell.angle_gamma   90.00
#
_symmetry.space_group_name_H-M   'P 1'
#
loop_
_entity.id
_entity.type
_entity.pdbx_description
1 polymer ?
#
loop_
_entity_poly.entity_id
_entity_poly.type
_entity_poly.pdbx_seq_one_letter_code
_entity_poly.pdbx_strand_id
1 'polypeptide(L)'
;RFMSSGLIGKKVGMTSVFDDEGNNVACTVVEAGPNVVTQVKSEGRDGYSAVQLGFDNVKEKNVTQAMLGHFEKAGCPPKRMLSEFRDFGDDVDLGDVVRVEDLFQEDERIDVVGVSKGKGFQGVVKRHGFSGVGMMTHGQSDRQRHPGSIGASADPSRVFKGVRMAGQTGGERTKIQNLRVVRILADQNAILIHGSVPGPKSEYVELHKK
;
A
#
# COMPACT_ATOMS: atom_id res chain seq x y z
N ARG A 1 -16.74 -3.58 13.43
CA ARG A 1 -15.39 -4.16 13.35
C ARG A 1 -15.35 -4.87 12.01
N PHE A 2 -14.69 -4.32 11.03
CA PHE A 2 -14.67 -4.91 9.69
C PHE A 2 -13.62 -6.01 9.67
N MET A 3 -14.02 -7.23 9.31
CA MET A 3 -13.10 -8.32 9.00
C MET A 3 -12.17 -7.84 7.89
N SER A 4 -10.87 -7.90 8.11
CA SER A 4 -9.89 -7.41 7.14
C SER A 4 -9.02 -8.53 6.59
N SER A 5 -9.67 -9.62 6.12
CA SER A 5 -8.98 -10.62 5.31
C SER A 5 -8.37 -9.95 4.08
N GLY A 6 -7.22 -10.40 3.66
CA GLY A 6 -6.53 -9.78 2.55
C GLY A 6 -5.35 -10.59 2.04
N LEU A 7 -4.72 -10.14 0.98
CA LEU A 7 -3.54 -10.74 0.36
C LEU A 7 -2.45 -9.70 0.14
N ILE A 8 -1.22 -10.18 0.09
CA ILE A 8 -0.09 -9.41 -0.39
C ILE A 8 0.01 -9.61 -1.90
N GLY A 9 0.16 -8.52 -2.64
CA GLY A 9 0.38 -8.57 -4.08
C GLY A 9 1.52 -7.67 -4.53
N LYS A 10 1.91 -7.81 -5.77
CA LYS A 10 2.95 -7.02 -6.44
C LYS A 10 2.36 -6.31 -7.64
N LYS A 11 2.51 -5.01 -7.70
CA LYS A 11 2.03 -4.20 -8.81
C LYS A 11 2.85 -4.49 -10.08
N VAL A 12 2.23 -5.09 -11.06
CA VAL A 12 2.86 -5.38 -12.37
C VAL A 12 2.86 -4.13 -13.25
N GLY A 13 1.72 -3.46 -13.35
CA GLY A 13 1.56 -2.28 -14.21
C GLY A 13 0.12 -1.83 -14.34
N MET A 14 -0.13 -1.00 -15.33
CA MET A 14 -1.49 -0.59 -15.69
C MET A 14 -1.78 -0.99 -17.14
N THR A 15 -3.02 -1.35 -17.38
CA THR A 15 -3.58 -1.67 -18.70
C THR A 15 -4.99 -1.10 -18.79
N SER A 16 -5.63 -1.30 -19.91
CA SER A 16 -7.05 -1.06 -20.06
C SER A 16 -7.76 -2.29 -20.62
N VAL A 17 -8.97 -2.51 -20.18
CA VAL A 17 -9.85 -3.57 -20.67
C VAL A 17 -11.19 -2.96 -21.05
N PHE A 18 -11.88 -3.58 -21.99
CA PHE A 18 -13.25 -3.20 -22.34
C PHE A 18 -14.21 -3.97 -21.44
N ASP A 19 -15.21 -3.29 -20.90
CA ASP A 19 -16.32 -3.91 -20.22
C ASP A 19 -17.37 -4.45 -21.23
N ASP A 20 -18.42 -5.11 -20.74
CA ASP A 20 -19.46 -5.69 -21.54
C ASP A 20 -20.29 -4.64 -22.32
N GLU A 21 -20.24 -3.38 -21.87
CA GLU A 21 -20.89 -2.24 -22.52
C GLU A 21 -19.99 -1.57 -23.60
N GLY A 22 -18.73 -2.05 -23.75
CA GLY A 22 -17.74 -1.50 -24.67
C GLY A 22 -17.00 -0.27 -24.16
N ASN A 23 -17.13 0.09 -22.86
CA ASN A 23 -16.39 1.19 -22.28
C ASN A 23 -14.95 0.78 -21.96
N ASN A 24 -14.00 1.67 -22.21
CA ASN A 24 -12.60 1.45 -21.87
C ASN A 24 -12.35 1.71 -20.38
N VAL A 25 -12.05 0.65 -19.64
CA VAL A 25 -11.81 0.69 -18.18
C VAL A 25 -10.31 0.60 -17.91
N ALA A 26 -9.74 1.66 -17.34
CA ALA A 26 -8.33 1.67 -16.93
C ALA A 26 -8.14 0.83 -15.66
N CYS A 27 -7.23 -0.15 -15.71
CA CYS A 27 -6.99 -1.09 -14.64
C CYS A 27 -5.53 -1.17 -14.25
N THR A 28 -5.29 -1.46 -12.96
CA THR A 28 -3.97 -1.88 -12.48
C THR A 28 -3.96 -3.40 -12.35
N VAL A 29 -2.92 -4.03 -12.90
CA VAL A 29 -2.64 -5.46 -12.75
C VAL A 29 -1.78 -5.66 -11.51
N VAL A 30 -2.25 -6.50 -10.60
CA VAL A 30 -1.54 -6.89 -9.38
C VAL A 30 -1.44 -8.41 -9.36
N GLU A 31 -0.22 -8.92 -9.31
CA GLU A 31 0.08 -10.33 -9.03
C GLU A 31 -0.10 -10.53 -7.51
N ALA A 32 -1.09 -11.28 -7.08
CA ALA A 32 -1.51 -11.36 -5.69
C ALA A 32 -1.51 -12.80 -5.13
N GLY A 33 -0.62 -13.64 -5.62
CA GLY A 33 -0.55 -15.00 -5.10
C GLY A 33 0.55 -15.83 -5.77
N PRO A 34 0.77 -17.06 -5.28
CA PRO A 34 0.20 -17.61 -4.05
C PRO A 34 0.83 -16.99 -2.78
N ASN A 35 0.00 -16.71 -1.77
CA ASN A 35 0.44 -16.29 -0.44
C ASN A 35 0.49 -17.52 0.47
N VAL A 36 1.48 -17.61 1.36
CA VAL A 36 1.62 -18.73 2.30
C VAL A 36 1.47 -18.23 3.73
N VAL A 37 0.72 -18.95 4.54
CA VAL A 37 0.57 -18.66 5.97
C VAL A 37 1.86 -19.01 6.70
N THR A 38 2.57 -17.97 7.15
CA THR A 38 3.85 -18.13 7.85
C THR A 38 3.72 -18.14 9.37
N GLN A 39 2.63 -17.60 9.89
CA GLN A 39 2.31 -17.65 11.32
C GLN A 39 0.83 -17.39 11.56
N VAL A 40 0.24 -18.13 12.49
CA VAL A 40 -1.09 -17.85 13.05
C VAL A 40 -0.89 -17.32 14.47
N LYS A 41 -1.43 -16.13 14.74
CA LYS A 41 -1.40 -15.47 16.05
C LYS A 41 -2.74 -15.59 16.74
N SER A 42 -2.71 -15.93 18.01
CA SER A 42 -3.90 -16.10 18.84
C SER A 42 -3.92 -15.12 20.02
N GLU A 43 -5.12 -14.72 20.44
CA GLU A 43 -5.29 -13.74 21.52
C GLU A 43 -4.64 -14.18 22.84
N GLY A 44 -4.68 -15.48 23.16
CA GLY A 44 -4.11 -16.02 24.41
C GLY A 44 -2.58 -15.99 24.49
N ARG A 45 -1.89 -16.04 23.33
CA ARG A 45 -0.42 -16.09 23.28
C ARG A 45 0.19 -14.75 22.84
N ASP A 46 -0.41 -14.12 21.85
CA ASP A 46 0.14 -12.94 21.18
C ASP A 46 -0.61 -11.64 21.55
N GLY A 47 -1.70 -11.73 22.30
CA GLY A 47 -2.53 -10.60 22.73
C GLY A 47 -3.48 -10.05 21.64
N TYR A 48 -3.49 -10.68 20.45
CA TYR A 48 -4.39 -10.36 19.37
C TYR A 48 -4.46 -11.52 18.36
N SER A 49 -5.58 -11.63 17.64
CA SER A 49 -5.72 -12.60 16.56
C SER A 49 -5.27 -11.99 15.22
N ALA A 50 -4.42 -12.71 14.49
CA ALA A 50 -3.97 -12.32 13.15
C ALA A 50 -3.34 -13.51 12.42
N VAL A 51 -3.38 -13.45 11.09
CA VAL A 51 -2.67 -14.37 10.21
C VAL A 51 -1.54 -13.61 9.51
N GLN A 52 -0.32 -14.10 9.60
CA GLN A 52 0.81 -13.57 8.87
C GLN A 52 0.95 -14.31 7.54
N LEU A 53 0.89 -13.58 6.45
CA LEU A 53 1.08 -14.08 5.10
C LEU A 53 2.47 -13.74 4.59
N GLY A 54 3.05 -14.66 3.82
CA GLY A 54 4.31 -14.49 3.12
C GLY A 54 4.12 -14.54 1.61
N PHE A 55 4.73 -13.59 0.88
CA PHE A 55 4.64 -13.46 -0.56
C PHE A 55 6.03 -13.22 -1.19
N ASP A 56 6.18 -13.65 -2.44
CA ASP A 56 7.39 -13.57 -3.28
C ASP A 56 8.59 -14.32 -2.65
N ASN A 57 9.17 -15.25 -3.41
CA ASN A 57 10.26 -16.10 -2.92
C ASN A 57 11.60 -15.35 -2.95
N VAL A 58 12.42 -15.58 -1.95
CA VAL A 58 13.76 -15.04 -1.87
C VAL A 58 14.79 -16.18 -1.72
N LYS A 59 15.99 -16.00 -2.25
CA LYS A 59 17.07 -16.99 -2.09
C LYS A 59 17.53 -17.03 -0.63
N GLU A 60 17.73 -18.21 -0.08
CA GLU A 60 18.15 -18.44 1.32
C GLU A 60 19.38 -17.62 1.73
N LYS A 61 20.37 -17.49 0.84
CA LYS A 61 21.58 -16.67 1.09
C LYS A 61 21.31 -15.20 1.40
N ASN A 62 20.12 -14.69 1.09
CA ASN A 62 19.72 -13.30 1.33
C ASN A 62 18.84 -13.16 2.59
N VAL A 63 18.66 -14.24 3.35
CA VAL A 63 17.80 -14.29 4.53
C VAL A 63 18.65 -14.59 5.77
N THR A 64 18.32 -13.99 6.90
CA THR A 64 19.01 -14.25 8.17
C THR A 64 18.62 -15.62 8.74
N GLN A 65 19.49 -16.23 9.53
CA GLN A 65 19.25 -17.53 10.18
C GLN A 65 17.94 -17.56 11.00
N ALA A 66 17.64 -16.46 11.70
CA ALA A 66 16.41 -16.32 12.48
C ALA A 66 15.16 -16.41 11.61
N MET A 67 15.19 -15.75 10.44
CA MET A 67 14.08 -15.79 9.47
C MET A 67 14.00 -17.14 8.76
N LEU A 68 15.12 -17.82 8.51
CA LEU A 68 15.10 -19.19 7.97
C LEU A 68 14.36 -20.12 8.92
N GLY A 69 14.68 -20.12 10.22
CA GLY A 69 13.96 -20.92 11.20
C GLY A 69 12.46 -20.58 11.32
N HIS A 70 12.08 -19.32 11.05
CA HIS A 70 10.67 -18.92 10.98
C HIS A 70 9.93 -19.58 9.79
N PHE A 71 10.55 -19.59 8.60
CA PHE A 71 9.98 -20.22 7.41
C PHE A 71 10.03 -21.76 7.47
N GLU A 72 11.08 -22.33 8.04
CA GLU A 72 11.19 -23.78 8.28
C GLU A 72 10.03 -24.27 9.16
N LYS A 73 9.70 -23.52 10.22
CA LYS A 73 8.55 -23.84 11.08
C LYS A 73 7.23 -23.83 10.31
N ALA A 74 7.08 -22.96 9.32
CA ALA A 74 5.91 -22.88 8.46
C ALA A 74 5.95 -23.89 7.30
N GLY A 75 7.04 -24.63 7.12
CA GLY A 75 7.21 -25.60 6.05
C GLY A 75 7.26 -24.95 4.65
N CYS A 76 7.67 -23.68 4.55
CA CYS A 76 7.66 -22.95 3.30
C CYS A 76 9.03 -22.35 2.94
N PRO A 77 9.31 -22.11 1.65
CA PRO A 77 10.52 -21.40 1.23
C PRO A 77 10.51 -19.95 1.74
N PRO A 78 11.70 -19.36 1.94
CA PRO A 78 11.80 -17.98 2.42
C PRO A 78 11.06 -16.99 1.53
N LYS A 79 10.26 -16.12 2.16
CA LYS A 79 9.45 -15.09 1.50
C LYS A 79 10.06 -13.71 1.69
N ARG A 80 9.86 -12.87 0.69
CA ARG A 80 10.41 -11.51 0.66
C ARG A 80 9.57 -10.51 1.44
N MET A 81 8.25 -10.63 1.33
CA MET A 81 7.31 -9.75 1.99
C MET A 81 6.48 -10.55 2.99
N LEU A 82 6.39 -10.02 4.19
CA LEU A 82 5.51 -10.52 5.25
C LEU A 82 4.55 -9.40 5.66
N SER A 83 3.28 -9.72 5.80
CA SER A 83 2.30 -8.80 6.35
C SER A 83 1.27 -9.55 7.19
N GLU A 84 0.73 -8.87 8.20
CA GLU A 84 -0.26 -9.42 9.11
C GLU A 84 -1.64 -8.88 8.80
N PHE A 85 -2.59 -9.79 8.71
CA PHE A 85 -3.99 -9.47 8.52
C PHE A 85 -4.76 -9.89 9.76
N ARG A 86 -5.41 -8.93 10.40
CA ARG A 86 -6.24 -9.17 11.58
C ARG A 86 -7.62 -9.64 11.14
N ASP A 87 -8.25 -10.44 11.99
CA ASP A 87 -9.61 -10.98 11.75
C ASP A 87 -9.73 -11.73 10.41
N PHE A 88 -8.70 -12.53 10.06
CA PHE A 88 -8.61 -13.27 8.79
C PHE A 88 -9.59 -14.46 8.68
N GLY A 89 -10.19 -14.89 9.76
CA GLY A 89 -10.98 -16.11 9.88
C GLY A 89 -10.21 -17.19 10.62
N ASP A 90 -10.95 -18.13 11.26
CA ASP A 90 -10.36 -19.14 12.15
C ASP A 90 -9.95 -20.44 11.41
N ASP A 91 -10.24 -20.55 10.10
CA ASP A 91 -10.12 -21.79 9.31
C ASP A 91 -8.79 -21.89 8.53
N VAL A 92 -7.71 -21.22 8.98
CA VAL A 92 -6.44 -21.19 8.25
C VAL A 92 -5.31 -21.71 9.12
N ASP A 93 -4.62 -22.74 8.63
CA ASP A 93 -3.52 -23.40 9.31
C ASP A 93 -2.14 -22.91 8.83
N LEU A 94 -1.13 -23.16 9.65
CA LEU A 94 0.26 -22.84 9.34
C LEU A 94 0.74 -23.61 8.09
N GLY A 95 1.26 -22.90 7.11
CA GLY A 95 1.73 -23.48 5.85
C GLY A 95 0.68 -23.50 4.73
N ASP A 96 -0.56 -23.14 5.01
CA ASP A 96 -1.60 -23.08 4.00
C ASP A 96 -1.29 -22.06 2.91
N VAL A 97 -1.80 -22.35 1.71
CA VAL A 97 -1.63 -21.49 0.54
C VAL A 97 -2.94 -20.81 0.21
N VAL A 98 -2.94 -19.50 0.30
CA VAL A 98 -4.11 -18.66 0.00
C VAL A 98 -3.94 -18.03 -1.39
N ARG A 99 -4.94 -18.21 -2.26
CA ARG A 99 -4.97 -17.68 -3.62
C ARG A 99 -5.95 -16.53 -3.75
N VAL A 100 -5.84 -15.80 -4.86
CA VAL A 100 -6.73 -14.66 -5.16
C VAL A 100 -8.20 -15.09 -5.22
N GLU A 101 -8.47 -16.21 -5.87
CA GLU A 101 -9.80 -16.77 -6.08
C GLU A 101 -10.50 -17.23 -4.80
N ASP A 102 -9.71 -17.57 -3.75
CA ASP A 102 -10.26 -18.01 -2.47
C ASP A 102 -10.86 -16.84 -1.67
N LEU A 103 -10.35 -15.62 -1.87
CA LEU A 103 -10.72 -14.45 -1.06
C LEU A 103 -11.53 -13.40 -1.80
N PHE A 104 -11.26 -13.16 -3.08
CA PHE A 104 -11.86 -12.07 -3.83
C PHE A 104 -12.81 -12.58 -4.93
N GLN A 105 -13.79 -11.76 -5.24
CA GLN A 105 -14.72 -11.98 -6.35
C GLN A 105 -14.70 -10.82 -7.34
N GLU A 106 -15.09 -11.06 -8.57
CA GLU A 106 -15.27 -10.01 -9.56
C GLU A 106 -16.38 -9.04 -9.13
N ASP A 107 -16.23 -7.78 -9.49
CA ASP A 107 -17.09 -6.66 -9.09
C ASP A 107 -17.12 -6.33 -7.59
N GLU A 108 -16.37 -7.05 -6.76
CA GLU A 108 -16.20 -6.72 -5.35
C GLU A 108 -15.43 -5.42 -5.15
N ARG A 109 -15.70 -4.71 -4.06
CA ARG A 109 -14.95 -3.51 -3.65
C ARG A 109 -13.92 -3.87 -2.61
N ILE A 110 -12.69 -3.49 -2.87
CA ILE A 110 -11.54 -3.75 -2.01
C ILE A 110 -10.82 -2.45 -1.66
N ASP A 111 -10.06 -2.50 -0.59
CA ASP A 111 -9.16 -1.43 -0.18
C ASP A 111 -7.71 -1.85 -0.48
N VAL A 112 -6.93 -0.96 -1.07
CA VAL A 112 -5.54 -1.24 -1.42
C VAL A 112 -4.61 -0.34 -0.64
N VAL A 113 -3.68 -0.94 0.08
CA VAL A 113 -2.66 -0.26 0.87
C VAL A 113 -1.29 -0.49 0.24
N GLY A 114 -0.49 0.55 0.16
CA GLY A 114 0.87 0.46 -0.35
C GLY A 114 1.67 1.72 -0.03
N VAL A 115 2.94 1.71 -0.38
CA VAL A 115 3.82 2.86 -0.21
C VAL A 115 3.75 3.74 -1.45
N SER A 116 3.39 5.00 -1.29
CA SER A 116 3.29 5.95 -2.41
C SER A 116 4.65 6.27 -3.00
N LYS A 117 4.69 6.66 -4.28
CA LYS A 117 5.95 7.08 -4.93
C LYS A 117 6.59 8.23 -4.17
N GLY A 118 7.86 8.06 -3.78
CA GLY A 118 8.66 9.13 -3.19
C GLY A 118 8.88 10.28 -4.18
N LYS A 119 8.77 11.51 -3.70
CA LYS A 119 9.00 12.74 -4.49
C LYS A 119 10.15 13.57 -3.93
N GLY A 120 10.82 13.06 -2.90
CA GLY A 120 11.89 13.77 -2.20
C GLY A 120 11.38 15.00 -1.43
N PHE A 121 12.30 15.91 -1.11
CA PHE A 121 11.98 17.16 -0.44
C PHE A 121 11.28 18.13 -1.40
N GLN A 122 10.08 18.57 -1.05
CA GLN A 122 9.29 19.46 -1.89
C GLN A 122 8.95 20.77 -1.16
N GLY A 123 8.95 21.87 -1.92
CA GLY A 123 8.48 23.17 -1.46
C GLY A 123 6.96 23.19 -1.21
N VAL A 124 6.51 24.21 -0.48
CA VAL A 124 5.12 24.35 -0.05
C VAL A 124 4.12 24.44 -1.20
N VAL A 125 4.52 24.96 -2.35
CA VAL A 125 3.67 25.05 -3.53
C VAL A 125 3.29 23.66 -4.03
N LYS A 126 4.27 22.76 -4.18
CA LYS A 126 4.01 21.38 -4.66
C LYS A 126 3.45 20.48 -3.56
N ARG A 127 3.92 20.65 -2.31
CA ARG A 127 3.52 19.79 -1.20
C ARG A 127 2.12 20.08 -0.69
N HIS A 128 1.74 21.37 -0.63
CA HIS A 128 0.49 21.81 0.00
C HIS A 128 -0.42 22.64 -0.92
N GLY A 129 -0.03 22.91 -2.15
CA GLY A 129 -0.83 23.71 -3.09
C GLY A 129 -0.85 25.22 -2.78
N PHE A 130 0.19 25.74 -2.14
CA PHE A 130 0.29 27.16 -1.85
C PHE A 130 0.49 27.97 -3.15
N SER A 131 -0.08 29.17 -3.21
CA SER A 131 0.02 30.07 -4.37
C SER A 131 1.41 30.69 -4.51
N GLY A 132 2.15 30.81 -3.39
CA GLY A 132 3.37 31.62 -3.33
C GLY A 132 3.07 33.10 -3.16
N VAL A 133 4.04 33.95 -3.51
CA VAL A 133 3.94 35.42 -3.36
C VAL A 133 3.92 36.06 -4.75
N GLY A 134 2.80 36.00 -5.44
CA GLY A 134 2.56 36.73 -6.70
C GLY A 134 3.65 36.58 -7.77
N MET A 135 3.64 37.47 -8.74
CA MET A 135 4.63 37.54 -9.82
C MET A 135 5.80 38.47 -9.45
N MET A 136 6.86 38.44 -10.25
CA MET A 136 7.96 39.43 -10.14
C MET A 136 7.44 40.82 -10.43
N THR A 137 7.71 41.75 -9.53
CA THR A 137 7.33 43.17 -9.68
C THR A 137 8.23 44.08 -8.82
N HIS A 138 8.54 45.28 -9.31
CA HIS A 138 9.29 46.30 -8.57
C HIS A 138 10.51 45.80 -7.78
N GLY A 139 11.39 44.97 -8.44
CA GLY A 139 12.58 44.40 -7.83
C GLY A 139 12.39 43.14 -6.98
N GLN A 140 11.16 42.68 -6.76
CA GLN A 140 10.89 41.42 -6.09
C GLN A 140 11.02 40.26 -7.10
N SER A 141 12.00 39.37 -6.94
CA SER A 141 12.28 38.26 -7.87
C SER A 141 12.53 36.91 -7.18
N ASP A 142 12.82 36.90 -5.89
CA ASP A 142 13.33 35.73 -5.16
C ASP A 142 12.30 35.02 -4.25
N ARG A 143 11.15 35.65 -3.98
CA ARG A 143 10.15 35.14 -3.02
C ARG A 143 8.93 34.46 -3.64
N GLN A 144 8.97 34.12 -4.92
CA GLN A 144 7.78 33.64 -5.66
C GLN A 144 7.15 32.37 -5.09
N ARG A 145 7.96 31.44 -4.61
CA ARG A 145 7.51 30.12 -4.15
C ARG A 145 7.61 29.92 -2.62
N HIS A 146 7.58 31.01 -1.89
CA HIS A 146 7.69 31.01 -0.44
C HIS A 146 6.34 30.68 0.24
N PRO A 147 6.36 30.17 1.50
CA PRO A 147 5.14 29.82 2.25
C PRO A 147 4.34 31.06 2.70
N GLY A 148 4.96 32.23 2.75
CA GLY A 148 4.38 33.41 3.39
C GLY A 148 4.59 33.43 4.90
N SER A 149 3.68 34.03 5.66
CA SER A 149 3.74 34.06 7.10
C SER A 149 3.59 32.67 7.72
N ILE A 150 4.38 32.39 8.76
CA ILE A 150 4.35 31.13 9.52
C ILE A 150 3.74 31.28 10.92
N GLY A 151 3.27 32.48 11.27
CA GLY A 151 2.61 32.74 12.54
C GLY A 151 2.60 34.22 12.93
N ALA A 152 2.08 34.51 14.11
CA ALA A 152 2.08 35.83 14.72
C ALA A 152 3.43 36.13 15.40
N SER A 153 3.72 37.40 15.67
CA SER A 153 4.98 37.90 16.21
C SER A 153 5.18 37.55 17.71
N ALA A 154 4.98 38.54 18.58
CA ALA A 154 5.35 38.47 19.99
C ALA A 154 4.48 37.50 20.81
N ASP A 155 3.26 37.25 20.41
CA ASP A 155 2.34 36.31 21.07
C ASP A 155 1.76 35.35 20.00
N PRO A 156 2.02 34.05 20.07
CA PRO A 156 2.62 33.24 21.15
C PRO A 156 4.14 33.06 21.10
N SER A 157 4.88 33.84 20.36
CA SER A 157 6.36 33.80 20.20
C SER A 157 6.90 32.45 19.74
N ARG A 158 6.11 31.68 19.03
CA ARG A 158 6.48 30.36 18.49
C ARG A 158 5.70 30.04 17.22
N VAL A 159 6.22 29.10 16.43
CA VAL A 159 5.48 28.47 15.34
C VAL A 159 4.72 27.27 15.90
N PHE A 160 3.44 27.16 15.61
CA PHE A 160 2.63 26.03 16.06
C PHE A 160 3.07 24.73 15.38
N LYS A 161 2.88 23.62 16.11
CA LYS A 161 3.08 22.28 15.52
C LYS A 161 2.06 22.07 14.40
N GLY A 162 2.49 21.36 13.34
CA GLY A 162 1.58 21.05 12.21
C GLY A 162 1.45 22.14 11.16
N VAL A 163 2.14 23.30 11.29
CA VAL A 163 2.16 24.31 10.23
C VAL A 163 2.73 23.71 8.94
N ARG A 164 2.03 23.98 7.85
CA ARG A 164 2.37 23.43 6.52
C ARG A 164 3.65 24.07 5.99
N MET A 165 4.72 23.30 5.99
CA MET A 165 6.06 23.72 5.53
C MET A 165 6.58 22.78 4.44
N ALA A 166 7.67 23.18 3.80
CA ALA A 166 8.44 22.32 2.91
C ALA A 166 8.91 21.05 3.65
N GLY A 167 9.08 19.96 2.94
CA GLY A 167 9.53 18.70 3.52
C GLY A 167 9.36 17.51 2.57
N GLN A 168 9.65 16.33 3.08
CA GLN A 168 9.50 15.07 2.37
C GLN A 168 8.05 14.87 1.90
N THR A 169 7.88 14.40 0.67
CA THR A 169 6.57 14.10 0.08
C THR A 169 6.63 12.74 -0.59
N GLY A 170 5.58 11.95 -0.40
CA GLY A 170 5.54 10.56 -0.85
C GLY A 170 6.48 9.66 -0.05
N GLY A 171 6.55 8.38 -0.42
CA GLY A 171 7.21 7.36 0.38
C GLY A 171 6.44 7.05 1.68
N GLU A 172 5.16 7.33 1.71
CA GLU A 172 4.27 7.15 2.85
C GLU A 172 3.28 6.02 2.58
N ARG A 173 2.94 5.27 3.63
CA ARG A 173 1.88 4.26 3.58
C ARG A 173 0.54 4.94 3.28
N THR A 174 -0.06 4.58 2.16
CA THR A 174 -1.30 5.19 1.64
C THR A 174 -2.32 4.11 1.39
N LYS A 175 -3.56 4.33 1.83
CA LYS A 175 -4.71 3.45 1.61
C LYS A 175 -5.65 4.09 0.60
N ILE A 176 -5.92 3.41 -0.52
CA ILE A 176 -6.98 3.77 -1.46
C ILE A 176 -8.15 2.84 -1.22
N GLN A 177 -9.31 3.42 -0.96
CA GLN A 177 -10.50 2.70 -0.56
C GLN A 177 -11.48 2.50 -1.73
N ASN A 178 -12.31 1.46 -1.62
CA ASN A 178 -13.43 1.20 -2.52
C ASN A 178 -13.04 1.02 -4.00
N LEU A 179 -11.90 0.42 -4.29
CA LEU A 179 -11.55 0.05 -5.65
C LEU A 179 -12.31 -1.20 -6.08
N ARG A 180 -12.86 -1.20 -7.30
CA ARG A 180 -13.60 -2.34 -7.85
C ARG A 180 -12.62 -3.34 -8.46
N VAL A 181 -12.83 -4.62 -8.19
CA VAL A 181 -12.17 -5.73 -8.89
C VAL A 181 -12.84 -5.87 -10.25
N VAL A 182 -12.09 -5.73 -11.32
CA VAL A 182 -12.61 -5.82 -12.70
C VAL A 182 -12.63 -7.26 -13.18
N ARG A 183 -11.54 -7.99 -12.93
CA ARG A 183 -11.40 -9.39 -13.34
C ARG A 183 -10.35 -10.10 -12.48
N ILE A 184 -10.53 -11.39 -12.29
CA ILE A 184 -9.56 -12.28 -11.64
C ILE A 184 -9.00 -13.25 -12.68
N LEU A 185 -7.68 -13.32 -12.78
CA LEU A 185 -6.95 -14.23 -13.65
C LEU A 185 -6.34 -15.34 -12.78
N ALA A 186 -7.13 -16.37 -12.48
CA ALA A 186 -6.74 -17.46 -11.58
C ALA A 186 -5.46 -18.17 -12.03
N ASP A 187 -5.32 -18.46 -13.33
CA ASP A 187 -4.15 -19.13 -13.90
C ASP A 187 -2.83 -18.38 -13.67
N GLN A 188 -2.90 -17.06 -13.52
CA GLN A 188 -1.74 -16.18 -13.32
C GLN A 188 -1.65 -15.64 -11.88
N ASN A 189 -2.55 -16.04 -10.99
CA ASN A 189 -2.72 -15.47 -9.66
C ASN A 189 -2.73 -13.92 -9.67
N ALA A 190 -3.40 -13.34 -10.66
CA ALA A 190 -3.43 -11.90 -10.86
C ALA A 190 -4.85 -11.35 -10.75
N ILE A 191 -4.94 -10.13 -10.24
CA ILE A 191 -6.19 -9.39 -10.09
C ILE A 191 -6.11 -8.06 -10.84
N LEU A 192 -7.12 -7.74 -11.61
CA LEU A 192 -7.28 -6.46 -12.28
C LEU A 192 -8.18 -5.55 -11.43
N ILE A 193 -7.61 -4.46 -10.96
CA ILE A 193 -8.28 -3.50 -10.08
C ILE A 193 -8.54 -2.21 -10.86
N HIS A 194 -9.77 -1.72 -10.83
CA HIS A 194 -10.15 -0.49 -11.49
C HIS A 194 -9.34 0.71 -10.96
N GLY A 195 -8.75 1.48 -11.86
CA GLY A 195 -8.00 2.68 -11.53
C GLY A 195 -6.56 2.44 -11.11
N SER A 196 -6.00 3.36 -10.33
CA SER A 196 -4.61 3.33 -9.90
C SER A 196 -4.47 2.82 -8.47
N VAL A 197 -3.39 2.08 -8.20
CA VAL A 197 -3.00 1.67 -6.84
C VAL A 197 -1.70 2.38 -6.42
N PRO A 198 -1.41 2.50 -5.12
CA PRO A 198 -0.21 3.16 -4.63
C PRO A 198 1.08 2.53 -5.17
N GLY A 199 2.14 3.30 -5.18
CA GLY A 199 3.50 2.83 -5.47
C GLY A 199 3.89 2.77 -6.96
N PRO A 200 5.18 2.54 -7.25
CA PRO A 200 5.71 2.27 -8.58
C PRO A 200 5.39 0.85 -9.06
N LYS A 201 5.82 0.50 -10.26
CA LYS A 201 5.83 -0.89 -10.74
C LYS A 201 6.77 -1.73 -9.85
N SER A 202 6.44 -2.99 -9.68
CA SER A 202 7.15 -3.97 -8.84
C SER A 202 7.13 -3.69 -7.34
N GLU A 203 6.37 -2.70 -6.87
CA GLU A 203 6.15 -2.45 -5.44
C GLU A 203 5.07 -3.39 -4.89
N TYR A 204 5.21 -3.72 -3.60
CA TYR A 204 4.24 -4.54 -2.90
C TYR A 204 3.06 -3.72 -2.42
N VAL A 205 1.88 -4.33 -2.47
CA VAL A 205 0.62 -3.77 -2.00
C VAL A 205 -0.14 -4.80 -1.17
N GLU A 206 -0.88 -4.34 -0.20
CA GLU A 206 -1.80 -5.16 0.58
C GLU A 206 -3.22 -4.94 0.02
N LEU A 207 -3.90 -6.00 -0.32
CA LEU A 207 -5.28 -6.02 -0.77
C LEU A 207 -6.14 -6.42 0.41
N HIS A 208 -7.08 -5.59 0.80
CA HIS A 208 -7.98 -5.84 1.93
C HIS A 208 -9.41 -5.99 1.43
N LYS A 209 -10.04 -7.08 1.81
CA LYS A 209 -11.48 -7.28 1.65
C LYS A 209 -12.23 -6.30 2.55
N LYS A 210 -13.35 -5.80 2.07
CA LYS A 210 -14.15 -4.83 2.80
C LYS A 210 -15.29 -5.48 3.60
#